data_0ce9d1718612e4b699a4c6ef954c2b29
#
_entry.id   0ce9d1718612e4b699a4c6ef954c2b29
#
_cell.length_a   1.000
_cell.length_b   1.000
_cell.length_c   1.000
_cell.angle_alpha   90.00
_cell.angle_beta   90.00
_cell.angle_gamma   90.00
#
_symmetry.space_group_name_H-M   'P 1'
#
loop_
_entity.id
_entity.type
_entity.pdbx_description
1 polymer ?
#
loop_
_entity_poly.entity_id
_entity_poly.type
_entity_poly.pdbx_seq_one_letter_code
_entity_poly.pdbx_strand_id
1 'polypeptide(L)'
;LAYPEEIKAYYLEDLPRTPVKTMVTIYKNYMGRYKLKDMISASKAQVLYIYGEKELNCVKASAKLFQQLHPNTILYEAKGYNHGYLSAYLPQEWIDLVVPFLENNN
;
A
#
# COMPACT_ATOMS: atom_id res chain seq x y z
N LEU A 1 7.70 -4.01 -12.18
CA LEU A 1 7.70 -4.57 -10.81
C LEU A 1 8.46 -5.88 -10.83
N ALA A 2 9.61 -5.92 -10.15
CA ALA A 2 10.34 -7.18 -9.95
C ALA A 2 9.74 -7.88 -8.72
N TYR A 3 8.87 -8.85 -8.96
CA TYR A 3 8.40 -9.75 -7.89
C TYR A 3 9.36 -10.94 -7.76
N PRO A 4 9.44 -11.59 -6.59
CA PRO A 4 10.08 -12.89 -6.47
C PRO A 4 9.55 -13.85 -7.54
N GLU A 5 10.42 -14.70 -8.10
CA GLU A 5 10.03 -15.60 -9.19
C GLU A 5 8.84 -16.50 -8.82
N GLU A 6 8.76 -16.92 -7.55
CA GLU A 6 7.65 -17.71 -7.04
C GLU A 6 6.31 -16.96 -7.13
N ILE A 7 6.27 -15.71 -6.69
CA ILE A 7 5.06 -14.86 -6.78
C ILE A 7 4.73 -14.56 -8.24
N LYS A 8 5.74 -14.33 -9.05
CA LYS A 8 5.57 -14.07 -10.49
C LYS A 8 4.97 -15.27 -11.22
N ALA A 9 5.36 -16.49 -10.85
CA ALA A 9 4.80 -17.72 -11.41
C ALA A 9 3.29 -17.81 -11.14
N TYR A 10 2.84 -17.59 -9.91
CA TYR A 10 1.42 -17.56 -9.55
C TYR A 10 0.65 -16.47 -10.31
N TYR A 11 1.22 -15.27 -10.38
CA TYR A 11 0.61 -14.16 -11.11
C TYR A 11 0.41 -14.50 -12.60
N LEU A 12 1.41 -15.09 -13.25
CA LEU A 12 1.33 -15.48 -14.65
C LEU A 12 0.36 -16.65 -14.90
N GLU A 13 0.16 -17.51 -13.90
CA GLU A 13 -0.84 -18.57 -13.98
C GLU A 13 -2.27 -18.03 -13.86
N ASP A 14 -2.51 -17.09 -12.95
CA ASP A 14 -3.83 -16.54 -12.70
C ASP A 14 -4.28 -15.49 -13.71
N LEU A 15 -3.35 -14.75 -14.29
CA LEU A 15 -3.65 -13.67 -15.22
C LEU A 15 -4.52 -14.11 -16.41
N PRO A 16 -4.25 -15.24 -17.10
CA PRO A 16 -5.09 -15.72 -18.19
C PRO A 16 -6.48 -16.18 -17.75
N ARG A 17 -6.63 -16.53 -16.47
CA ARG A 17 -7.90 -16.98 -15.88
C ARG A 17 -8.79 -15.82 -15.44
N THR A 18 -8.24 -14.62 -15.34
CA THR A 18 -8.97 -13.42 -14.93
C THR A 18 -9.60 -12.75 -16.15
N PRO A 19 -10.94 -12.68 -16.24
CA PRO A 19 -11.61 -12.02 -17.35
C PRO A 19 -11.20 -10.55 -17.47
N VAL A 20 -10.87 -10.09 -18.65
CA VAL A 20 -10.50 -8.69 -18.92
C VAL A 20 -11.58 -7.72 -18.41
N LYS A 21 -12.85 -8.09 -18.56
CA LYS A 21 -13.99 -7.30 -18.02
C LYS A 21 -13.87 -7.08 -16.51
N THR A 22 -13.47 -8.10 -15.76
CA THR A 22 -13.27 -8.00 -14.30
C THR A 22 -12.15 -7.03 -13.98
N MET A 23 -11.01 -7.14 -14.63
CA MET A 23 -9.87 -6.22 -14.45
C MET A 23 -10.25 -4.78 -14.76
N VAL A 24 -10.92 -4.55 -15.89
CA VAL A 24 -11.38 -3.20 -16.29
C VAL A 24 -12.38 -2.64 -15.28
N THR A 25 -13.27 -3.46 -14.74
CA THR A 25 -14.27 -3.04 -13.75
C THR A 25 -13.60 -2.64 -12.44
N ILE A 26 -12.65 -3.42 -11.95
CA ILE A 26 -11.86 -3.11 -10.74
C ILE A 26 -11.11 -1.79 -10.95
N TYR A 27 -10.42 -1.66 -12.07
CA TYR A 27 -9.64 -0.45 -12.37
C TYR A 27 -10.51 0.81 -12.40
N LYS A 28 -11.64 0.76 -13.11
CA LYS A 28 -12.55 1.90 -13.24
C LYS A 28 -13.24 2.28 -11.93
N ASN A 29 -13.64 1.32 -11.13
CA ASN A 29 -14.49 1.57 -9.97
C ASN A 29 -13.70 1.78 -8.68
N TYR A 30 -12.53 1.15 -8.54
CA TYR A 30 -11.79 1.15 -7.29
C TYR A 30 -10.43 1.84 -7.38
N MET A 31 -9.74 1.78 -8.51
CA MET A 31 -8.41 2.37 -8.63
C MET A 31 -8.40 3.73 -9.31
N GLY A 32 -9.16 3.89 -10.41
CA GLY A 32 -9.11 5.11 -11.22
C GLY A 32 -9.99 6.25 -10.72
N ARG A 33 -10.97 5.98 -9.85
CA ARG A 33 -11.95 6.96 -9.37
C ARG A 33 -12.10 7.02 -7.87
N TYR A 34 -11.23 6.33 -7.15
CA TYR A 34 -11.29 6.34 -5.69
C TYR A 34 -10.96 7.74 -5.16
N LYS A 35 -11.84 8.27 -4.34
CA LYS A 35 -11.59 9.49 -3.56
C LYS A 35 -11.56 9.15 -2.08
N LEU A 36 -10.59 9.68 -1.38
CA LEU A 36 -10.56 9.61 0.07
C LEU A 36 -11.84 10.25 0.61
N LYS A 37 -12.52 9.51 1.50
CA LYS A 37 -13.80 9.97 2.09
C LYS A 37 -13.52 10.78 3.34
N ASP A 38 -14.37 11.79 3.59
CA ASP A 38 -14.28 12.64 4.78
C ASP A 38 -14.36 11.85 6.09
N MET A 39 -14.97 10.66 6.07
CA MET A 39 -15.06 9.79 7.24
C MET A 39 -13.67 9.32 7.75
N ILE A 40 -12.61 9.41 6.95
CA ILE A 40 -11.25 9.11 7.40
C ILE A 40 -10.82 10.08 8.51
N SER A 41 -11.18 11.35 8.40
CA SER A 41 -10.88 12.36 9.42
C SER A 41 -11.59 12.10 10.74
N ALA A 42 -12.71 11.38 10.74
CA ALA A 42 -13.47 11.01 11.94
C ALA A 42 -12.89 9.77 12.66
N SER A 43 -12.02 9.01 12.03
CA SER A 43 -11.37 7.85 12.65
C SER A 43 -10.38 8.29 13.73
N LYS A 44 -10.41 7.58 14.87
CA LYS A 44 -9.44 7.78 15.98
C LYS A 44 -8.34 6.72 15.98
N ALA A 45 -8.36 5.80 15.02
CA ALA A 45 -7.34 4.76 14.93
C ALA A 45 -5.95 5.35 14.71
N GLN A 46 -4.93 4.75 15.28
CA GLN A 46 -3.55 5.03 14.88
C GLN A 46 -3.29 4.34 13.54
N VAL A 47 -2.61 5.00 12.64
CA VAL A 47 -2.29 4.47 11.30
C VAL A 47 -0.79 4.55 11.06
N LEU A 48 -0.20 3.43 10.65
CA LEU A 48 1.15 3.40 10.09
C LEU A 48 1.01 3.23 8.56
N TYR A 49 1.37 4.26 7.82
CA TYR A 49 1.32 4.28 6.37
C TYR A 49 2.73 4.10 5.80
N ILE A 50 2.99 2.95 5.20
CA ILE A 50 4.31 2.59 4.67
C ILE A 50 4.28 2.71 3.15
N TYR A 51 5.25 3.40 2.56
CA TYR A 51 5.42 3.52 1.10
C TYR A 51 6.90 3.56 0.72
N GLY A 52 7.22 3.18 -0.51
CA GLY A 52 8.60 3.21 -1.00
C GLY A 52 9.04 4.60 -1.47
N GLU A 53 10.31 4.93 -1.28
CA GLU A 53 10.90 6.16 -1.81
C GLU A 53 10.78 6.28 -3.33
N LYS A 54 10.86 5.14 -4.05
CA LYS A 54 10.78 5.06 -5.51
C LYS A 54 9.35 4.83 -6.04
N GLU A 55 8.35 5.06 -5.19
CA GLU A 55 6.95 5.04 -5.61
C GLU A 55 6.63 6.12 -6.64
N LEU A 56 5.56 5.91 -7.39
CA LEU A 56 4.99 6.94 -8.25
C LEU A 56 4.60 8.17 -7.45
N ASN A 57 4.75 9.35 -8.04
CA ASN A 57 4.43 10.62 -7.39
C ASN A 57 2.98 10.68 -6.88
N CYS A 58 2.03 10.06 -7.58
CA CYS A 58 0.64 10.00 -7.14
C CYS A 58 0.47 9.19 -5.85
N VAL A 59 1.24 8.12 -5.64
CA VAL A 59 1.21 7.32 -4.41
C VAL A 59 1.77 8.14 -3.24
N LYS A 60 2.90 8.82 -3.44
CA LYS A 60 3.49 9.70 -2.42
C LYS A 60 2.57 10.88 -2.06
N ALA A 61 1.92 11.47 -3.07
CA ALA A 61 0.93 12.52 -2.84
C ALA A 61 -0.27 12.02 -2.05
N SER A 62 -0.74 10.80 -2.33
CA SER A 62 -1.83 10.15 -1.59
C SER A 62 -1.47 9.89 -0.13
N ALA A 63 -0.24 9.46 0.16
CA ALA A 63 0.23 9.27 1.53
C ALA A 63 0.21 10.58 2.33
N LYS A 64 0.68 11.66 1.74
CA LYS A 64 0.67 13.00 2.36
C LYS A 64 -0.76 13.52 2.57
N LEU A 65 -1.62 13.36 1.57
CA LEU A 65 -3.03 13.75 1.70
C LEU A 65 -3.72 12.95 2.79
N PHE A 66 -3.46 11.65 2.86
CA PHE A 66 -4.00 10.80 3.92
C PHE A 66 -3.59 11.31 5.31
N GLN A 67 -2.32 11.62 5.52
CA GLN A 67 -1.85 12.17 6.79
C GLN A 67 -2.49 13.53 7.11
N GLN A 68 -2.70 14.39 6.12
CA GLN A 68 -3.38 15.67 6.32
C GLN A 68 -4.83 15.49 6.79
N LEU A 69 -5.55 14.51 6.23
CA LEU A 69 -6.92 14.20 6.61
C LEU A 69 -7.02 13.40 7.91
N HIS A 70 -5.97 12.68 8.26
CA HIS A 70 -5.89 11.83 9.44
C HIS A 70 -4.58 12.10 10.19
N PRO A 71 -4.53 13.12 11.08
CA PRO A 71 -3.29 13.55 11.76
C PRO A 71 -2.61 12.47 12.61
N ASN A 72 -3.36 11.45 13.07
CA ASN A 72 -2.81 10.31 13.81
C ASN A 72 -2.09 9.29 12.92
N THR A 73 -1.75 9.67 11.69
CA THR A 73 -1.01 8.82 10.75
C THR A 73 0.49 9.07 10.84
N ILE A 74 1.23 7.99 11.07
CA ILE A 74 2.69 7.97 10.95
C ILE A 74 3.03 7.58 9.52
N LEU A 75 3.76 8.44 8.80
CA LEU A 75 4.28 8.09 7.48
C LEU A 75 5.68 7.49 7.60
N TYR A 76 5.89 6.36 6.98
CA TYR A 76 7.20 5.73 6.85
C TYR A 76 7.58 5.58 5.38
N GLU A 77 8.61 6.29 4.96
CA GLU A 77 9.18 6.17 3.61
C GLU A 77 10.32 5.16 3.62
N ALA A 78 10.10 4.00 2.99
CA ALA A 78 11.10 2.95 2.85
C ALA A 78 12.15 3.36 1.81
N LYS A 79 13.34 3.74 2.27
CA LYS A 79 14.44 4.28 1.46
C LYS A 79 14.97 3.28 0.44
N GLY A 80 15.06 3.71 -0.80
CA GLY A 80 15.60 2.90 -1.91
C GLY A 80 14.63 1.89 -2.49
N TYR A 81 13.41 1.75 -1.96
CA TYR A 81 12.48 0.69 -2.34
C TYR A 81 11.32 1.18 -3.21
N ASN A 82 10.84 0.27 -4.06
CA ASN A 82 9.67 0.44 -4.92
C ASN A 82 8.39 -0.02 -4.18
N HIS A 83 7.26 0.05 -4.90
CA HIS A 83 5.96 -0.41 -4.44
C HIS A 83 5.97 -1.85 -3.92
N GLY A 84 5.53 -2.05 -2.68
CA GLY A 84 5.41 -3.37 -2.06
C GLY A 84 6.74 -4.09 -1.80
N TYR A 85 7.88 -3.48 -2.11
CA TYR A 85 9.18 -4.16 -2.00
C TYR A 85 9.49 -4.61 -0.57
N LEU A 86 9.24 -3.74 0.40
CA LEU A 86 9.54 -4.03 1.80
C LEU A 86 8.81 -5.28 2.30
N SER A 87 7.49 -5.36 2.08
CA SER A 87 6.68 -6.51 2.51
C SER A 87 6.93 -7.78 1.70
N ALA A 88 7.23 -7.65 0.39
CA ALA A 88 7.39 -8.81 -0.48
C ALA A 88 8.79 -9.46 -0.42
N TYR A 89 9.84 -8.65 -0.20
CA TYR A 89 11.23 -9.12 -0.29
C TYR A 89 11.98 -9.06 1.03
N LEU A 90 11.55 -8.22 1.96
CA LEU A 90 12.23 -7.98 3.22
C LEU A 90 11.23 -8.16 4.38
N PRO A 91 10.62 -9.36 4.52
CA PRO A 91 9.57 -9.58 5.50
C PRO A 91 10.04 -9.33 6.94
N GLN A 92 11.30 -9.58 7.25
CA GLN A 92 11.82 -9.31 8.58
C GLN A 92 11.88 -7.81 8.87
N GLU A 93 12.38 -6.99 7.95
CA GLU A 93 12.39 -5.53 8.11
C GLU A 93 10.97 -4.97 8.25
N TRP A 94 10.01 -5.53 7.49
CA TRP A 94 8.61 -5.16 7.59
C TRP A 94 8.01 -5.51 8.95
N ILE A 95 8.29 -6.71 9.48
CA ILE A 95 7.86 -7.16 10.81
C ILE A 95 8.47 -6.26 11.90
N ASP A 96 9.77 -5.98 11.82
CA ASP A 96 10.48 -5.13 12.79
C ASP A 96 9.93 -3.70 12.86
N LEU A 97 9.32 -3.24 11.77
CA LEU A 97 8.65 -1.94 11.71
C LEU A 97 7.22 -1.98 12.24
N VAL A 98 6.46 -3.02 11.88
CA VAL A 98 5.02 -3.09 12.14
C VAL A 98 4.71 -3.57 13.56
N VAL A 99 5.43 -4.57 14.06
CA VAL A 99 5.16 -5.16 15.39
C VAL A 99 5.28 -4.12 16.51
N PRO A 100 6.35 -3.31 16.60
CA PRO A 100 6.44 -2.28 17.63
C PRO A 100 5.32 -1.24 17.55
N PHE A 101 4.88 -0.90 16.32
CA PHE A 101 3.73 -0.01 16.15
C PHE A 101 2.45 -0.60 16.73
N LEU A 102 2.17 -1.88 16.47
CA LEU A 102 0.99 -2.57 16.98
C LEU A 102 1.03 -2.71 18.51
N GLU A 103 2.20 -3.03 19.09
CA GLU A 103 2.36 -3.18 20.55
C GLU A 103 2.20 -1.86 21.30
N ASN A 104 2.69 -0.76 20.74
CA ASN A 104 2.64 0.56 21.37
C ASN A 104 1.29 1.26 21.23
N ASN A 105 0.39 0.78 20.39
CA ASN A 105 -0.91 1.40 20.09
C ASN A 105 -2.11 0.50 20.46
N ASN A 106 -1.87 -0.52 21.24
CA ASN A 106 -2.92 -1.37 21.81
C ASN A 106 -3.40 -0.86 23.16
#